data_6b05f8131fea09f42cdd13a00ed29634
#
_entry.id   6b05f8131fea09f42cdd13a00ed29634
#
_cell.length_a   1.000
_cell.length_b   1.000
_cell.length_c   1.000
_cell.angle_alpha   90.00
_cell.angle_beta   90.00
_cell.angle_gamma   90.00
#
_symmetry.space_group_name_H-M   'P 1'
#
loop_
_entity.id
_entity.type
_entity.pdbx_description
1 polymer ?
#
loop_
_entity_poly.entity_id
_entity_poly.type
_entity_poly.pdbx_seq_one_letter_code
_entity_poly.pdbx_strand_id
1 'polypeptide(L)'
;MADTPVLELQSLTAGYDAAAVVRNLDLHVDAGEVVALLGPNGAGKTTTLRAVSGLVRPMEGTIRLDGDDLAKRSPAARAKLGIAHVPEGRGVFYGMTVAEHFRLGYKGERLDAKVAYEYFPALAELQDRRVGLLSGGEQQMLALGRGLARKPRLMLLDEMSLGLAPVIVERLLPVVSTYARESGCAVLLVEQHIHIALAVADRGYVLSHGELIIHEQADKLRADHQLILSGYLGEQETTATS
;
A
#
# COMPACT_ATOMS: atom_id res chain seq x y z
N MET A 1 -7.05 7.49 -26.33
CA MET A 1 -5.94 8.10 -25.55
C MET A 1 -5.69 7.16 -24.41
N ALA A 2 -4.46 6.77 -24.12
CA ALA A 2 -4.18 6.02 -22.90
C ALA A 2 -4.55 6.92 -21.71
N ASP A 3 -5.37 6.42 -20.79
CA ASP A 3 -5.72 7.16 -19.58
C ASP A 3 -4.44 7.42 -18.77
N THR A 4 -4.30 8.63 -18.23
CA THR A 4 -3.17 8.97 -17.36
C THR A 4 -3.26 8.14 -16.08
N PRO A 5 -2.22 7.40 -15.68
CA PRO A 5 -2.26 6.61 -14.45
C PRO A 5 -2.44 7.53 -13.23
N VAL A 6 -3.11 7.01 -12.19
CA VAL A 6 -3.29 7.73 -10.92
C VAL A 6 -1.97 7.91 -10.20
N LEU A 7 -1.14 6.86 -10.13
CA LEU A 7 0.23 6.93 -9.63
C LEU A 7 1.21 6.60 -10.74
N GLU A 8 2.24 7.41 -10.90
CA GLU A 8 3.38 7.12 -11.79
C GLU A 8 4.69 7.42 -11.06
N LEU A 9 5.58 6.43 -11.07
CA LEU A 9 6.97 6.54 -10.65
C LEU A 9 7.84 6.41 -11.89
N GLN A 10 8.75 7.37 -12.13
CA GLN A 10 9.70 7.33 -13.25
C GLN A 10 11.11 7.42 -12.70
N SER A 11 11.90 6.37 -12.92
CA SER A 11 13.29 6.22 -12.48
C SER A 11 13.51 6.60 -11.02
N LEU A 12 12.55 6.23 -10.15
CA LEU A 12 12.58 6.61 -8.74
C LEU A 12 13.78 5.98 -8.03
N THR A 13 14.63 6.84 -7.45
CA THR A 13 15.68 6.45 -6.50
C THR A 13 15.37 7.10 -5.15
N ALA A 14 15.27 6.29 -4.10
CA ALA A 14 14.94 6.74 -2.75
C ALA A 14 15.64 5.92 -1.66
N GLY A 15 15.91 6.55 -0.52
CA GLY A 15 16.60 5.90 0.60
C GLY A 15 16.80 6.82 1.79
N TYR A 16 17.77 6.51 2.64
CA TYR A 16 18.05 7.19 3.90
C TYR A 16 19.54 7.57 3.97
N ASP A 17 19.85 8.72 4.59
CA ASP A 17 21.23 9.17 4.86
C ASP A 17 22.17 9.04 3.64
N ALA A 18 21.71 9.47 2.47
CA ALA A 18 22.40 9.35 1.19
C ALA A 18 22.62 7.90 0.67
N ALA A 19 22.12 6.89 1.36
CA ALA A 19 22.14 5.50 0.89
C ALA A 19 20.83 5.17 0.14
N ALA A 20 20.92 4.87 -1.15
CA ALA A 20 19.79 4.46 -1.96
C ALA A 20 19.35 3.03 -1.57
N VAL A 21 18.07 2.89 -1.18
CA VAL A 21 17.41 1.62 -0.88
C VAL A 21 16.62 1.13 -2.09
N VAL A 22 16.01 2.04 -2.84
CA VAL A 22 15.33 1.77 -4.12
C VAL A 22 16.07 2.52 -5.20
N ARG A 23 16.27 1.88 -6.36
CA ARG A 23 17.02 2.43 -7.48
C ARG A 23 16.24 2.28 -8.78
N ASN A 24 16.16 3.38 -9.52
CA ASN A 24 15.62 3.42 -10.88
C ASN A 24 14.29 2.66 -11.06
N LEU A 25 13.36 2.83 -10.11
CA LEU A 25 12.07 2.13 -10.12
C LEU A 25 11.09 2.87 -11.02
N ASP A 26 10.60 2.15 -12.05
CA ASP A 26 9.44 2.53 -12.85
C ASP A 26 8.23 1.69 -12.42
N LEU A 27 7.14 2.37 -12.04
CA LEU A 27 5.90 1.73 -11.60
C LEU A 27 4.73 2.67 -11.89
N HIS A 28 3.59 2.11 -12.29
CA HIS A 28 2.35 2.87 -12.35
C HIS A 28 1.17 2.08 -11.77
N VAL A 29 0.13 2.81 -11.36
CA VAL A 29 -1.13 2.26 -10.88
C VAL A 29 -2.27 3.05 -11.52
N ASP A 30 -3.18 2.36 -12.18
CA ASP A 30 -4.32 2.96 -12.86
C ASP A 30 -5.52 3.14 -11.92
N ALA A 31 -6.53 3.90 -12.36
CA ALA A 31 -7.76 4.09 -11.58
C ALA A 31 -8.50 2.77 -11.39
N GLY A 32 -8.89 2.47 -10.15
CA GLY A 32 -9.60 1.25 -9.79
C GLY A 32 -8.74 -0.01 -9.77
N GLU A 33 -7.45 0.11 -10.02
CA GLU A 33 -6.49 -1.00 -10.05
C GLU A 33 -5.87 -1.27 -8.69
N VAL A 34 -5.63 -2.54 -8.39
CA VAL A 34 -4.82 -3.01 -7.27
C VAL A 34 -3.50 -3.56 -7.80
N VAL A 35 -2.41 -2.89 -7.50
CA VAL A 35 -1.05 -3.31 -7.86
C VAL A 35 -0.32 -3.82 -6.63
N ALA A 36 0.23 -5.03 -6.70
CA ALA A 36 1.07 -5.60 -5.66
C ALA A 36 2.54 -5.26 -5.88
N LEU A 37 3.20 -4.71 -4.87
CA LEU A 37 4.65 -4.55 -4.81
C LEU A 37 5.21 -5.62 -3.88
N LEU A 38 5.81 -6.62 -4.46
CA LEU A 38 6.30 -7.84 -3.83
C LEU A 38 7.82 -7.80 -3.66
N GLY A 39 8.34 -8.61 -2.75
CA GLY A 39 9.79 -8.71 -2.55
C GLY A 39 10.14 -9.15 -1.14
N PRO A 40 11.37 -9.65 -0.90
CA PRO A 40 11.83 -10.01 0.43
C PRO A 40 11.93 -8.80 1.36
N ASN A 41 12.16 -9.07 2.66
CA ASN A 41 12.42 -8.01 3.62
C ASN A 41 13.70 -7.25 3.21
N GLY A 42 13.65 -5.92 3.29
CA GLY A 42 14.76 -5.07 2.87
C GLY A 42 14.80 -4.76 1.35
N ALA A 43 13.90 -5.32 0.53
CA ALA A 43 13.88 -5.05 -0.91
C ALA A 43 13.50 -3.61 -1.30
N GLY A 44 13.07 -2.77 -0.35
CA GLY A 44 12.73 -1.36 -0.64
C GLY A 44 11.23 -1.06 -0.72
N LYS A 45 10.35 -2.03 -0.50
CA LYS A 45 8.88 -1.89 -0.61
C LYS A 45 8.33 -0.73 0.25
N THR A 46 8.54 -0.78 1.57
CA THR A 46 8.13 0.28 2.50
C THR A 46 8.78 1.63 2.18
N THR A 47 10.04 1.62 1.72
CA THR A 47 10.73 2.85 1.28
C THR A 47 10.03 3.48 0.08
N THR A 48 9.57 2.68 -0.88
CA THR A 48 8.77 3.14 -2.01
C THR A 48 7.47 3.80 -1.54
N LEU A 49 6.70 3.14 -0.65
CA LEU A 49 5.47 3.74 -0.10
C LEU A 49 5.75 5.05 0.65
N ARG A 50 6.83 5.09 1.43
CA ARG A 50 7.25 6.30 2.15
C ARG A 50 7.69 7.42 1.21
N ALA A 51 8.31 7.09 0.08
CA ALA A 51 8.63 8.08 -0.94
C ALA A 51 7.36 8.63 -1.59
N VAL A 52 6.38 7.79 -1.94
CA VAL A 52 5.09 8.21 -2.50
C VAL A 52 4.29 9.06 -1.51
N SER A 53 4.25 8.70 -0.23
CA SER A 53 3.56 9.47 0.82
C SER A 53 4.32 10.74 1.25
N GLY A 54 5.58 10.92 0.80
CA GLY A 54 6.41 12.09 1.08
C GLY A 54 7.14 12.03 2.43
N LEU A 55 7.12 10.88 3.10
CA LEU A 55 7.85 10.63 4.35
C LEU A 55 9.36 10.42 4.09
N VAL A 56 9.71 9.97 2.89
CA VAL A 56 11.09 9.90 2.39
C VAL A 56 11.17 10.78 1.15
N ARG A 57 12.23 11.59 1.06
CA ARG A 57 12.45 12.45 -0.10
C ARG A 57 13.11 11.63 -1.21
N PRO A 58 12.60 11.65 -2.45
CA PRO A 58 13.30 11.08 -3.60
C PRO A 58 14.69 11.69 -3.75
N MET A 59 15.67 10.87 -4.09
CA MET A 59 17.03 11.29 -4.47
C MET A 59 17.07 11.63 -5.94
N GLU A 60 16.41 10.79 -6.77
CA GLU A 60 16.32 10.95 -8.23
C GLU A 60 14.95 10.48 -8.71
N GLY A 61 14.62 10.80 -9.96
CA GLY A 61 13.36 10.43 -10.59
C GLY A 61 12.18 11.32 -10.19
N THR A 62 10.99 10.91 -10.61
CA THR A 62 9.75 11.67 -10.37
C THR A 62 8.65 10.78 -9.80
N ILE A 63 7.77 11.40 -9.00
CA ILE A 63 6.54 10.80 -8.48
C ILE A 63 5.40 11.71 -8.90
N ARG A 64 4.43 11.17 -9.64
CA ARG A 64 3.25 11.91 -10.08
C ARG A 64 1.97 11.28 -9.57
N LEU A 65 1.00 12.13 -9.24
CA LEU A 65 -0.38 11.75 -8.92
C LEU A 65 -1.29 12.44 -9.92
N ASP A 66 -2.09 11.67 -10.69
CA ASP A 66 -2.94 12.18 -11.78
C ASP A 66 -2.16 13.12 -12.75
N GLY A 67 -0.88 12.81 -13.00
CA GLY A 67 0.03 13.62 -13.83
C GLY A 67 0.74 14.78 -13.11
N ASP A 68 0.30 15.18 -11.91
CA ASP A 68 0.90 16.26 -11.13
C ASP A 68 2.14 15.79 -10.37
N ASP A 69 3.27 16.51 -10.52
CA ASP A 69 4.52 16.22 -9.81
C ASP A 69 4.40 16.50 -8.30
N LEU A 70 4.75 15.50 -7.50
CA LEU A 70 4.73 15.56 -6.03
C LEU A 70 6.04 16.01 -5.39
N ALA A 71 7.12 16.30 -6.14
CA ALA A 71 8.47 16.55 -5.62
C ALA A 71 8.51 17.62 -4.52
N LYS A 72 7.72 18.70 -4.67
CA LYS A 72 7.66 19.84 -3.74
C LYS A 72 6.50 19.74 -2.73
N ARG A 73 5.74 18.64 -2.72
CA ARG A 73 4.58 18.48 -1.84
C ARG A 73 4.98 17.82 -0.53
N SER A 74 4.65 18.45 0.60
CA SER A 74 4.83 17.85 1.92
C SER A 74 3.90 16.65 2.11
N PRO A 75 4.14 15.75 3.09
CA PRO A 75 3.25 14.62 3.39
C PRO A 75 1.81 15.06 3.63
N ALA A 76 1.60 16.16 4.37
CA ALA A 76 0.28 16.71 4.62
C ALA A 76 -0.39 17.24 3.33
N ALA A 77 0.38 17.83 2.41
CA ALA A 77 -0.14 18.26 1.12
C ALA A 77 -0.53 17.07 0.25
N ARG A 78 0.26 15.99 0.24
CA ARG A 78 -0.04 14.75 -0.49
C ARG A 78 -1.29 14.07 0.06
N ALA A 79 -1.46 14.02 1.39
CA ALA A 79 -2.69 13.53 2.01
C ALA A 79 -3.92 14.33 1.57
N LYS A 80 -3.82 15.67 1.43
CA LYS A 80 -4.89 16.53 0.92
C LYS A 80 -5.21 16.31 -0.56
N LEU A 81 -4.24 15.86 -1.35
CA LEU A 81 -4.45 15.46 -2.74
C LEU A 81 -5.12 14.08 -2.88
N GLY A 82 -5.39 13.41 -1.77
CA GLY A 82 -6.10 12.13 -1.76
C GLY A 82 -5.18 10.91 -1.64
N ILE A 83 -3.95 11.05 -1.14
CA ILE A 83 -3.12 9.89 -0.80
C ILE A 83 -3.43 9.46 0.64
N ALA A 84 -3.97 8.24 0.80
CA ALA A 84 -4.13 7.59 2.09
C ALA A 84 -3.04 6.52 2.28
N HIS A 85 -2.30 6.58 3.39
CA HIS A 85 -1.27 5.62 3.73
C HIS A 85 -1.69 4.85 4.99
N VAL A 86 -1.88 3.55 4.87
CA VAL A 86 -2.10 2.60 5.98
C VAL A 86 -0.76 1.91 6.24
N PRO A 87 -0.06 2.28 7.31
CA PRO A 87 1.26 1.74 7.62
C PRO A 87 1.17 0.34 8.25
N GLU A 88 2.24 -0.42 8.22
CA GLU A 88 2.43 -1.71 8.86
C GLU A 88 1.92 -1.76 10.32
N GLY A 89 2.20 -0.73 11.13
CA GLY A 89 1.76 -0.62 12.52
C GLY A 89 0.30 -0.18 12.70
N ARG A 90 -0.57 -0.26 11.67
CA ARG A 90 -1.99 0.11 11.65
C ARG A 90 -2.28 1.60 11.87
N GLY A 91 -1.42 2.34 12.56
CA GLY A 91 -1.59 3.77 12.85
C GLY A 91 -2.84 4.08 13.71
N VAL A 92 -3.15 3.24 14.68
CA VAL A 92 -4.29 3.38 15.59
C VAL A 92 -3.87 3.77 17.01
N PHE A 93 -4.74 4.47 17.73
CA PHE A 93 -4.50 4.94 19.09
C PHE A 93 -5.33 4.12 20.08
N TYR A 94 -4.67 3.30 20.88
CA TYR A 94 -5.32 2.32 21.77
C TYR A 94 -6.26 2.92 22.83
N GLY A 95 -6.01 4.14 23.26
CA GLY A 95 -6.84 4.85 24.26
C GLY A 95 -8.13 5.45 23.71
N MET A 96 -8.25 5.57 22.39
CA MET A 96 -9.41 6.17 21.71
C MET A 96 -10.44 5.12 21.33
N THR A 97 -11.70 5.52 21.17
CA THR A 97 -12.75 4.66 20.61
C THR A 97 -12.66 4.60 19.09
N VAL A 98 -13.36 3.64 18.47
CA VAL A 98 -13.48 3.52 17.00
C VAL A 98 -14.08 4.81 16.43
N ALA A 99 -15.17 5.32 17.00
CA ALA A 99 -15.80 6.56 16.53
C ALA A 99 -14.88 7.79 16.63
N GLU A 100 -14.08 7.89 17.69
CA GLU A 100 -13.10 8.98 17.84
C GLU A 100 -12.03 8.94 16.75
N HIS A 101 -11.63 7.77 16.26
CA HIS A 101 -10.65 7.65 15.17
C HIS A 101 -11.16 8.28 13.87
N PHE A 102 -12.45 8.28 13.60
CA PHE A 102 -13.02 8.94 12.40
C PHE A 102 -13.10 10.46 12.54
N ARG A 103 -12.79 11.03 13.73
CA ARG A 103 -12.63 12.48 13.94
C ARG A 103 -11.18 12.94 13.75
N LEU A 104 -10.23 12.00 13.65
CA LEU A 104 -8.82 12.31 13.44
C LEU A 104 -8.55 12.56 11.96
N GLY A 105 -8.45 13.83 11.59
CA GLY A 105 -8.08 14.28 10.26
C GLY A 105 -7.17 15.51 10.33
N TYR A 106 -6.72 16.01 9.18
CA TYR A 106 -6.09 17.32 9.13
C TYR A 106 -7.15 18.44 9.32
N LYS A 107 -6.70 19.67 9.61
CA LYS A 107 -7.63 20.80 9.82
C LYS A 107 -8.56 20.98 8.62
N GLY A 108 -9.85 20.85 8.87
CA GLY A 108 -10.92 20.96 7.86
C GLY A 108 -11.29 19.63 7.17
N GLU A 109 -10.59 18.54 7.44
CA GLU A 109 -10.97 17.21 6.94
C GLU A 109 -12.12 16.64 7.80
N ARG A 110 -13.10 16.05 7.11
CA ARG A 110 -14.15 15.24 7.73
C ARG A 110 -14.10 13.86 7.12
N LEU A 111 -13.72 12.87 7.92
CA LEU A 111 -13.77 11.48 7.49
C LEU A 111 -15.22 11.02 7.43
N ASP A 112 -15.61 10.37 6.35
CA ASP A 112 -16.94 9.81 6.17
C ASP A 112 -17.01 8.40 6.76
N ALA A 113 -17.29 8.30 8.06
CA ALA A 113 -17.39 7.02 8.74
C ALA A 113 -18.44 6.07 8.12
N LYS A 114 -19.45 6.60 7.41
CA LYS A 114 -20.45 5.76 6.72
C LYS A 114 -19.81 4.88 5.66
N VAL A 115 -18.85 5.41 4.90
CA VAL A 115 -18.09 4.62 3.92
C VAL A 115 -17.36 3.46 4.62
N ALA A 116 -16.69 3.72 5.75
CA ALA A 116 -16.03 2.65 6.50
C ALA A 116 -17.01 1.59 7.01
N TYR A 117 -18.19 1.98 7.45
CA TYR A 117 -19.20 1.06 7.98
C TYR A 117 -19.90 0.27 6.87
N GLU A 118 -19.98 0.81 5.65
CA GLU A 118 -20.52 0.11 4.48
C GLU A 118 -19.62 -1.07 4.10
N TYR A 119 -18.31 -0.84 4.04
CA TYR A 119 -17.34 -1.90 3.70
C TYR A 119 -16.95 -2.79 4.88
N PHE A 120 -17.03 -2.27 6.10
CA PHE A 120 -16.73 -2.96 7.36
C PHE A 120 -17.85 -2.77 8.39
N PRO A 121 -19.01 -3.45 8.23
CA PRO A 121 -20.18 -3.25 9.12
C PRO A 121 -19.89 -3.49 10.61
N ALA A 122 -18.98 -4.42 10.93
CA ALA A 122 -18.57 -4.68 12.31
C ALA A 122 -18.01 -3.44 13.03
N LEU A 123 -17.45 -2.47 12.31
CA LEU A 123 -16.97 -1.22 12.92
C LEU A 123 -18.09 -0.36 13.47
N ALA A 124 -19.31 -0.43 12.92
CA ALA A 124 -20.47 0.29 13.44
C ALA A 124 -20.91 -0.27 14.80
N GLU A 125 -20.82 -1.59 14.98
CA GLU A 125 -21.14 -2.25 16.27
C GLU A 125 -20.09 -1.97 17.33
N LEU A 126 -18.86 -1.67 16.92
CA LEU A 126 -17.69 -1.43 17.77
C LEU A 126 -17.43 0.05 18.02
N GLN A 127 -18.28 0.97 17.54
CA GLN A 127 -18.00 2.40 17.49
C GLN A 127 -17.62 3.04 18.85
N ASP A 128 -18.20 2.57 19.93
CA ASP A 128 -17.95 3.08 21.29
C ASP A 128 -16.87 2.31 22.05
N ARG A 129 -16.32 1.25 21.42
CA ARG A 129 -15.30 0.41 22.02
C ARG A 129 -13.92 1.05 21.88
N ARG A 130 -13.10 1.00 22.94
CA ARG A 130 -11.70 1.45 22.90
C ARG A 130 -10.88 0.50 22.03
N VAL A 131 -10.02 1.06 21.17
CA VAL A 131 -9.22 0.29 20.19
C VAL A 131 -8.26 -0.69 20.87
N GLY A 132 -7.77 -0.38 22.07
CA GLY A 132 -6.94 -1.31 22.84
C GLY A 132 -7.65 -2.59 23.28
N LEU A 133 -9.00 -2.63 23.21
CA LEU A 133 -9.82 -3.81 23.52
C LEU A 133 -10.26 -4.58 22.26
N LEU A 134 -9.86 -4.13 21.08
CA LEU A 134 -10.15 -4.78 19.82
C LEU A 134 -9.12 -5.89 19.55
N SER A 135 -9.55 -6.95 18.87
CA SER A 135 -8.66 -7.95 18.29
C SER A 135 -7.75 -7.32 17.22
N GLY A 136 -6.65 -7.99 16.88
CA GLY A 136 -5.75 -7.53 15.82
C GLY A 136 -6.45 -7.33 14.48
N GLY A 137 -7.40 -8.21 14.13
CA GLY A 137 -8.20 -8.08 12.90
C GLY A 137 -9.15 -6.89 12.92
N GLU A 138 -9.82 -6.61 14.06
CA GLU A 138 -10.68 -5.44 14.22
C GLU A 138 -9.87 -4.13 14.17
N GLN A 139 -8.66 -4.11 14.74
CA GLN A 139 -7.75 -2.96 14.63
C GLN A 139 -7.31 -2.72 13.19
N GLN A 140 -7.02 -3.80 12.44
CA GLN A 140 -6.67 -3.70 11.01
C GLN A 140 -7.86 -3.21 10.18
N MET A 141 -9.06 -3.74 10.48
CA MET A 141 -10.31 -3.29 9.89
C MET A 141 -10.54 -1.79 10.11
N LEU A 142 -10.27 -1.29 11.33
CA LEU A 142 -10.34 0.15 11.64
C LEU A 142 -9.30 0.95 10.85
N ALA A 143 -8.06 0.47 10.74
CA ALA A 143 -7.01 1.14 9.97
C ALA A 143 -7.39 1.29 8.49
N LEU A 144 -7.91 0.21 7.88
CA LEU A 144 -8.44 0.23 6.52
C LEU A 144 -9.66 1.14 6.40
N GLY A 145 -10.64 0.99 7.28
CA GLY A 145 -11.87 1.79 7.27
C GLY A 145 -11.57 3.29 7.33
N ARG A 146 -10.57 3.71 8.11
CA ARG A 146 -10.11 5.10 8.13
C ARG A 146 -9.50 5.54 6.80
N GLY A 147 -8.77 4.65 6.13
CA GLY A 147 -8.27 4.89 4.77
C GLY A 147 -9.42 5.14 3.80
N LEU A 148 -10.41 4.24 3.78
CA LEU A 148 -11.61 4.32 2.91
C LEU A 148 -12.46 5.56 3.20
N ALA A 149 -12.63 5.91 4.48
CA ALA A 149 -13.41 7.07 4.92
C ALA A 149 -12.87 8.42 4.41
N ARG A 150 -11.64 8.44 3.92
CA ARG A 150 -11.01 9.60 3.25
C ARG A 150 -11.42 9.73 1.80
N LYS A 151 -12.03 8.71 1.21
CA LYS A 151 -12.33 8.63 -0.24
C LYS A 151 -11.09 8.93 -1.08
N PRO A 152 -9.99 8.18 -0.87
CA PRO A 152 -8.72 8.50 -1.48
C PRO A 152 -8.71 8.28 -3.00
N ARG A 153 -7.85 9.03 -3.70
CA ARG A 153 -7.46 8.77 -5.09
C ARG A 153 -6.46 7.61 -5.17
N LEU A 154 -5.56 7.55 -4.18
CA LEU A 154 -4.53 6.53 -4.05
C LEU A 154 -4.48 6.02 -2.61
N MET A 155 -4.56 4.70 -2.44
CA MET A 155 -4.35 4.03 -1.18
C MET A 155 -3.03 3.27 -1.19
N LEU A 156 -2.19 3.52 -0.19
CA LEU A 156 -0.93 2.83 0.04
C LEU A 156 -1.11 1.91 1.24
N LEU A 157 -0.89 0.61 1.06
CA LEU A 157 -1.06 -0.42 2.08
C LEU A 157 0.28 -1.11 2.34
N ASP A 158 0.79 -1.01 3.57
CA ASP A 158 2.09 -1.54 3.96
C ASP A 158 1.93 -2.75 4.89
N GLU A 159 2.27 -3.96 4.39
CA GLU A 159 2.33 -5.23 5.12
C GLU A 159 1.11 -5.48 6.04
N MET A 160 -0.08 -5.46 5.45
CA MET A 160 -1.34 -5.60 6.19
C MET A 160 -1.53 -6.97 6.86
N SER A 161 -0.84 -7.99 6.35
CA SER A 161 -0.92 -9.36 6.86
C SER A 161 -0.11 -9.58 8.15
N LEU A 162 0.81 -8.66 8.46
CA LEU A 162 1.73 -8.86 9.57
C LEU A 162 1.01 -8.96 10.93
N GLY A 163 1.29 -10.08 11.64
CA GLY A 163 0.69 -10.35 12.94
C GLY A 163 -0.81 -10.67 12.94
N LEU A 164 -1.35 -11.04 11.76
CA LEU A 164 -2.72 -11.51 11.60
C LEU A 164 -2.77 -12.98 11.17
N ALA A 165 -3.81 -13.69 11.59
CA ALA A 165 -4.10 -15.00 11.03
C ALA A 165 -4.49 -14.89 9.54
N PRO A 166 -4.03 -15.80 8.66
CA PRO A 166 -4.30 -15.74 7.22
C PRO A 166 -5.78 -15.56 6.88
N VAL A 167 -6.67 -16.27 7.58
CA VAL A 167 -8.12 -16.19 7.41
C VAL A 167 -8.68 -14.77 7.62
N ILE A 168 -8.03 -13.94 8.42
CA ILE A 168 -8.44 -12.53 8.63
C ILE A 168 -8.04 -11.69 7.41
N VAL A 169 -6.82 -11.90 6.92
CA VAL A 169 -6.30 -11.17 5.76
C VAL A 169 -7.11 -11.50 4.50
N GLU A 170 -7.45 -12.79 4.30
CA GLU A 170 -8.31 -13.29 3.22
C GLU A 170 -9.71 -12.67 3.23
N ARG A 171 -10.19 -12.17 4.38
CA ARG A 171 -11.45 -11.44 4.49
C ARG A 171 -11.31 -9.95 4.25
N LEU A 172 -10.18 -9.35 4.62
CA LEU A 172 -9.99 -7.90 4.55
C LEU A 172 -9.56 -7.42 3.16
N LEU A 173 -8.65 -8.15 2.50
CA LEU A 173 -8.10 -7.73 1.21
C LEU A 173 -9.14 -7.67 0.06
N PRO A 174 -10.08 -8.63 -0.08
CA PRO A 174 -11.13 -8.52 -1.09
C PRO A 174 -11.99 -7.27 -0.94
N VAL A 175 -12.21 -6.79 0.30
CA VAL A 175 -12.94 -5.54 0.55
C VAL A 175 -12.21 -4.35 -0.06
N VAL A 176 -10.87 -4.31 0.06
CA VAL A 176 -10.04 -3.25 -0.56
C VAL A 176 -10.15 -3.30 -2.08
N SER A 177 -10.07 -4.50 -2.68
CA SER A 177 -10.22 -4.68 -4.13
C SER A 177 -11.61 -4.25 -4.62
N THR A 178 -12.67 -4.61 -3.89
CA THR A 178 -14.04 -4.16 -4.20
C THR A 178 -14.13 -2.64 -4.17
N TYR A 179 -13.63 -2.01 -3.07
CA TYR A 179 -13.62 -0.56 -2.96
C TYR A 179 -12.86 0.12 -4.11
N ALA A 180 -11.68 -0.41 -4.48
CA ALA A 180 -10.88 0.12 -5.58
C ALA A 180 -11.68 0.19 -6.87
N ARG A 181 -12.32 -0.92 -7.25
CA ARG A 181 -13.13 -1.03 -8.49
C ARG A 181 -14.36 -0.14 -8.46
N GLU A 182 -15.08 -0.06 -7.34
CA GLU A 182 -16.32 0.72 -7.23
C GLU A 182 -16.07 2.23 -7.15
N SER A 183 -14.98 2.65 -6.50
CA SER A 183 -14.67 4.09 -6.29
C SER A 183 -13.71 4.67 -7.33
N GLY A 184 -13.02 3.85 -8.12
CA GLY A 184 -11.92 4.27 -8.98
C GLY A 184 -10.62 4.59 -8.20
N CYS A 185 -10.52 4.22 -6.92
CA CYS A 185 -9.32 4.38 -6.12
C CYS A 185 -8.21 3.47 -6.63
N ALA A 186 -7.03 4.02 -6.91
CA ALA A 186 -5.82 3.24 -7.15
C ALA A 186 -5.27 2.66 -5.84
N VAL A 187 -4.79 1.43 -5.84
CA VAL A 187 -4.22 0.79 -4.65
C VAL A 187 -2.81 0.26 -4.95
N LEU A 188 -1.83 0.68 -4.18
CA LEU A 188 -0.50 0.07 -4.14
C LEU A 188 -0.36 -0.73 -2.84
N LEU A 189 -0.40 -2.05 -2.97
CA LEU A 189 -0.34 -3.01 -1.88
C LEU A 189 1.07 -3.57 -1.76
N VAL A 190 1.73 -3.35 -0.63
CA VAL A 190 3.00 -3.98 -0.27
C VAL A 190 2.73 -5.17 0.61
N GLU A 191 3.22 -6.34 0.21
CA GLU A 191 3.09 -7.59 0.95
C GLU A 191 4.33 -8.47 0.81
N GLN A 192 4.61 -9.24 1.85
CA GLN A 192 5.62 -10.29 1.81
C GLN A 192 5.01 -11.63 1.36
N HIS A 193 3.75 -11.88 1.72
CA HIS A 193 3.03 -13.09 1.36
C HIS A 193 2.44 -13.00 -0.05
N ILE A 194 3.18 -13.53 -1.03
CA ILE A 194 2.89 -13.42 -2.47
C ILE A 194 1.47 -13.87 -2.82
N HIS A 195 1.03 -15.06 -2.35
CA HIS A 195 -0.28 -15.58 -2.73
C HIS A 195 -1.42 -14.71 -2.18
N ILE A 196 -1.24 -14.10 -1.00
CA ILE A 196 -2.23 -13.20 -0.39
C ILE A 196 -2.38 -11.94 -1.23
N ALA A 197 -1.26 -11.32 -1.61
CA ALA A 197 -1.27 -10.12 -2.44
C ALA A 197 -1.83 -10.39 -3.84
N LEU A 198 -1.34 -11.44 -4.50
CA LEU A 198 -1.77 -11.78 -5.85
C LEU A 198 -3.23 -12.25 -5.92
N ALA A 199 -3.84 -12.71 -4.82
CA ALA A 199 -5.25 -13.09 -4.80
C ALA A 199 -6.20 -11.91 -5.10
N VAL A 200 -5.76 -10.66 -4.84
CA VAL A 200 -6.57 -9.45 -5.01
C VAL A 200 -5.98 -8.46 -6.01
N ALA A 201 -4.71 -8.61 -6.38
CA ALA A 201 -4.03 -7.72 -7.30
C ALA A 201 -4.39 -8.03 -8.76
N ASP A 202 -4.37 -7.00 -9.59
CA ASP A 202 -4.49 -7.06 -11.05
C ASP A 202 -3.11 -7.26 -11.70
N ARG A 203 -2.08 -6.60 -11.14
CA ARG A 203 -0.66 -6.72 -11.57
C ARG A 203 0.27 -6.82 -10.37
N GLY A 204 1.48 -7.34 -10.61
CA GLY A 204 2.54 -7.42 -9.62
C GLY A 204 3.87 -6.87 -10.13
N TYR A 205 4.55 -6.16 -9.24
CA TYR A 205 5.94 -5.74 -9.38
C TYR A 205 6.75 -6.47 -8.33
N VAL A 206 7.86 -7.10 -8.71
CA VAL A 206 8.74 -7.81 -7.78
C VAL A 206 10.06 -7.04 -7.65
N LEU A 207 10.36 -6.61 -6.43
CA LEU A 207 11.61 -5.96 -6.08
C LEU A 207 12.58 -6.95 -5.43
N SER A 208 13.85 -6.85 -5.78
CA SER A 208 14.97 -7.45 -5.06
C SER A 208 16.12 -6.44 -4.96
N HIS A 209 16.72 -6.34 -3.77
CA HIS A 209 17.86 -5.43 -3.51
C HIS A 209 17.67 -3.98 -3.99
N GLY A 210 16.42 -3.51 -3.97
CA GLY A 210 16.06 -2.14 -4.38
C GLY A 210 15.81 -1.95 -5.87
N GLU A 211 15.87 -3.00 -6.67
CA GLU A 211 15.66 -2.96 -8.12
C GLU A 211 14.41 -3.75 -8.53
N LEU A 212 13.77 -3.32 -9.60
CA LEU A 212 12.64 -4.04 -10.19
C LEU A 212 13.16 -5.19 -11.03
N ILE A 213 12.74 -6.42 -10.72
CA ILE A 213 13.14 -7.62 -11.45
C ILE A 213 12.03 -8.18 -12.34
N ILE A 214 10.79 -8.07 -11.90
CA ILE A 214 9.64 -8.62 -12.62
C ILE A 214 8.50 -7.60 -12.56
N HIS A 215 7.81 -7.43 -13.68
CA HIS A 215 6.55 -6.74 -13.79
C HIS A 215 5.62 -7.53 -14.70
N GLU A 216 4.49 -8.02 -14.18
CA GLU A 216 3.59 -8.87 -14.93
C GLU A 216 2.16 -8.85 -14.38
N GLN A 217 1.19 -9.34 -15.15
CA GLN A 217 -0.19 -9.57 -14.71
C GLN A 217 -0.22 -10.57 -13.55
N ALA A 218 -1.08 -10.33 -12.57
CA ALA A 218 -1.17 -11.18 -11.37
C ALA A 218 -1.52 -12.64 -11.70
N ASP A 219 -2.33 -12.89 -12.73
CA ASP A 219 -2.68 -14.24 -13.17
C ASP A 219 -1.46 -15.04 -13.62
N LYS A 220 -0.54 -14.41 -14.36
CA LYS A 220 0.70 -15.05 -14.80
C LYS A 220 1.63 -15.32 -13.62
N LEU A 221 1.74 -14.35 -12.69
CA LEU A 221 2.55 -14.53 -11.48
C LEU A 221 1.98 -15.63 -10.58
N ARG A 222 0.65 -15.81 -10.54
CA ARG A 222 0.01 -16.92 -9.82
C ARG A 222 0.28 -18.28 -10.47
N ALA A 223 0.31 -18.33 -11.81
CA ALA A 223 0.51 -19.56 -12.55
C ALA A 223 1.97 -20.05 -12.51
N ASP A 224 2.93 -19.12 -12.41
CA ASP A 224 4.36 -19.41 -12.44
C ASP A 224 5.09 -18.95 -11.17
N HIS A 225 4.97 -19.77 -10.11
CA HIS A 225 5.71 -19.53 -8.87
C HIS A 225 7.25 -19.56 -9.06
N GLN A 226 7.76 -20.28 -10.05
CA GLN A 226 9.20 -20.33 -10.30
C GLN A 226 9.72 -18.99 -10.84
N LEU A 227 8.89 -18.26 -11.59
CA LEU A 227 9.23 -16.92 -12.05
C LEU A 227 9.54 -15.99 -10.87
N ILE A 228 8.73 -16.04 -9.82
CA ILE A 228 8.91 -15.21 -8.63
C ILE A 228 10.09 -15.72 -7.81
N LEU A 229 10.22 -17.04 -7.63
CA LEU A 229 11.33 -17.65 -6.89
C LEU A 229 12.68 -17.39 -7.57
N SER A 230 12.76 -17.41 -8.90
CA SER A 230 13.98 -17.07 -9.64
C SER A 230 14.37 -15.59 -9.40
N GLY A 231 13.40 -14.69 -9.30
CA GLY A 231 13.62 -13.32 -8.93
C GLY A 231 14.12 -13.14 -7.48
N TYR A 232 13.71 -14.01 -6.55
CA TYR A 232 14.21 -14.01 -5.16
C TYR A 232 15.55 -14.72 -5.01
N LEU A 233 15.85 -15.75 -5.82
CA LEU A 233 17.03 -16.62 -5.71
C LEU A 233 18.16 -16.27 -6.69
N GLY A 234 17.94 -15.37 -7.65
CA GLY A 234 18.86 -15.04 -8.75
C GLY A 234 20.26 -14.56 -8.38
N GLU A 235 20.63 -14.57 -7.09
CA GLU A 235 21.95 -14.16 -6.60
C GLU A 235 22.67 -15.19 -5.70
N GLN A 236 22.09 -16.36 -5.42
CA GLN A 236 22.82 -17.35 -4.62
C GLN A 236 23.84 -18.19 -5.44
N GLU A 237 23.79 -18.16 -6.75
CA GLU A 237 24.71 -18.96 -7.59
C GLU A 237 25.99 -18.24 -8.02
N THR A 238 26.13 -16.93 -7.79
CA THR A 238 27.33 -16.18 -8.25
C THR A 238 28.44 -16.05 -7.20
N THR A 239 28.29 -16.55 -5.99
CA THR A 239 29.33 -16.48 -4.93
C THR A 239 30.00 -17.80 -4.61
N ALA A 240 29.76 -18.88 -5.35
CA ALA A 240 30.34 -20.21 -5.09
C ALA A 240 31.44 -20.61 -6.07
N THR A 241 32.07 -19.66 -6.83
CA THR A 241 33.26 -19.98 -7.64
C THR A 241 34.23 -18.81 -7.66
N SER A 242 35.04 -18.68 -6.63
CA SER A 242 36.39 -18.07 -6.70
C SER A 242 37.20 -18.48 -5.47
#